data_8d16e8cc1ad6b4627f9d19b36d732b88
#
_entry.id   8d16e8cc1ad6b4627f9d19b36d732b88
#
_cell.length_a   1.000
_cell.length_b   1.000
_cell.length_c   1.000
_cell.angle_alpha   90.00
_cell.angle_beta   90.00
_cell.angle_gamma   90.00
#
_symmetry.space_group_name_H-M   'P 1'
#
loop_
_entity.id
_entity.type
_entity.pdbx_description
1 polymer ?
#
loop_
_entity_poly.entity_id
_entity_poly.type
_entity_poly.pdbx_seq_one_letter_code
_entity_poly.pdbx_strand_id
1 'polypeptide(L)'
;MRKFFGPMGSVSRLTIESQSLKGNLLGDPSVRVVDVYVPAGHDGQGLPLLVDLVGFTGSGLSHTNWTGFRENLPERLDRLIGEQRMPPVVVAFPDCFTRLGGNQYINSASTGAWEDFLLH
;
A
#
# COMPACT_ATOMS: atom_id res chain seq x y z
N MET A 1 17.87 -0.52 -1.47
CA MET A 1 19.05 -0.90 -0.66
C MET A 1 18.87 -0.40 0.77
N ARG A 2 19.06 -1.29 1.73
CA ARG A 2 18.81 -0.96 3.14
C ARG A 2 19.99 -0.18 3.73
N LYS A 3 19.71 0.97 4.36
CA LYS A 3 20.71 1.82 5.02
C LYS A 3 20.63 1.77 6.55
N PHE A 4 19.52 1.33 7.10
CA PHE A 4 19.31 1.25 8.54
C PHE A 4 19.35 -0.22 8.97
N PHE A 5 20.16 -0.51 10.01
CA PHE A 5 20.34 -1.88 10.49
C PHE A 5 19.79 -2.10 11.90
N GLY A 6 18.96 -1.17 12.40
CA GLY A 6 18.22 -1.32 13.65
C GLY A 6 17.02 -2.25 13.52
N PRO A 7 16.12 -2.26 14.52
CA PRO A 7 14.93 -3.09 14.48
C PRO A 7 14.09 -2.84 13.24
N MET A 8 13.60 -3.92 12.62
CA MET A 8 12.80 -3.85 11.40
C MET A 8 11.34 -4.18 11.70
N GLY A 9 10.45 -3.41 11.12
CA GLY A 9 9.05 -3.75 11.08
C GLY A 9 8.78 -4.91 10.13
N SER A 10 7.51 -5.25 9.95
CA SER A 10 7.08 -6.33 9.07
C SER A 10 6.20 -5.78 7.96
N VAL A 11 6.28 -6.42 6.78
CA VAL A 11 5.36 -6.18 5.67
C VAL A 11 4.62 -7.49 5.43
N SER A 12 3.30 -7.46 5.58
CA SER A 12 2.43 -8.60 5.34
C SER A 12 1.59 -8.34 4.11
N ARG A 13 1.42 -9.36 3.26
CA ARG A 13 0.57 -9.26 2.09
C ARG A 13 -0.79 -9.86 2.38
N LEU A 14 -1.83 -9.04 2.28
CA LEU A 14 -3.20 -9.45 2.49
C LEU A 14 -3.93 -9.49 1.15
N THR A 15 -4.87 -10.43 1.02
CA THR A 15 -5.75 -10.51 -0.15
C THR A 15 -7.14 -10.11 0.28
N ILE A 16 -7.72 -9.14 -0.42
CA ILE A 16 -9.05 -8.60 -0.10
C ILE A 16 -9.94 -8.79 -1.31
N GLU A 17 -11.14 -9.37 -1.09
CA GLU A 17 -12.17 -9.41 -2.12
C GLU A 17 -13.08 -8.19 -1.95
N SER A 18 -13.14 -7.34 -2.96
CA SER A 18 -13.90 -6.10 -2.91
C SER A 18 -15.26 -6.29 -3.59
N GLN A 19 -16.33 -6.07 -2.84
CA GLN A 19 -17.68 -6.04 -3.42
C GLN A 19 -17.85 -4.83 -4.36
N SER A 20 -17.19 -3.72 -4.05
CA SER A 20 -17.26 -2.50 -4.85
C SER A 20 -16.69 -2.67 -6.26
N LEU A 21 -15.72 -3.57 -6.44
CA LEU A 21 -15.07 -3.79 -7.74
C LEU A 21 -15.70 -4.92 -8.55
N LYS A 22 -16.61 -5.69 -7.98
CA LYS A 22 -17.25 -6.80 -8.69
C LYS A 22 -18.03 -6.30 -9.90
N GLY A 23 -17.87 -7.00 -11.02
CA GLY A 23 -18.61 -6.70 -12.25
C GLY A 23 -18.19 -5.41 -12.95
N ASN A 24 -16.99 -4.88 -12.68
CA ASN A 24 -16.53 -3.68 -13.38
C ASN A 24 -16.34 -3.95 -14.89
N LEU A 25 -16.55 -2.93 -15.71
CA LEU A 25 -16.58 -3.07 -17.16
C LEU A 25 -15.23 -3.46 -17.78
N LEU A 26 -14.11 -3.10 -17.16
CA LEU A 26 -12.78 -3.47 -17.64
C LEU A 26 -12.44 -4.93 -17.38
N GLY A 27 -13.21 -5.60 -16.51
CA GLY A 27 -12.92 -6.98 -16.12
C GLY A 27 -11.71 -7.09 -15.21
N ASP A 28 -11.33 -6.03 -14.51
CA ASP A 28 -10.26 -6.06 -13.53
C ASP A 28 -10.66 -6.95 -12.34
N PRO A 29 -9.71 -7.67 -11.73
CA PRO A 29 -10.04 -8.52 -10.59
C PRO A 29 -10.62 -7.73 -9.42
N SER A 30 -11.65 -8.29 -8.78
CA SER A 30 -12.19 -7.76 -7.52
C SER A 30 -11.39 -8.20 -6.31
N VAL A 31 -10.60 -9.27 -6.46
CA VAL A 31 -9.67 -9.73 -5.44
C VAL A 31 -8.37 -8.95 -5.61
N ARG A 32 -7.99 -8.21 -4.57
CA ARG A 32 -6.84 -7.32 -4.61
C ARG A 32 -5.87 -7.60 -3.48
N VAL A 33 -4.61 -7.33 -3.77
CA VAL A 33 -3.53 -7.47 -2.80
C VAL A 33 -3.29 -6.13 -2.10
N VAL A 34 -3.10 -6.18 -0.79
CA VAL A 34 -2.70 -5.01 0.00
C VAL A 34 -1.50 -5.42 0.85
N ASP A 35 -0.37 -4.76 0.64
CA ASP A 35 0.76 -4.90 1.54
C ASP A 35 0.57 -3.96 2.73
N VAL A 36 0.85 -4.45 3.93
CA VAL A 36 0.68 -3.68 5.17
C VAL A 36 1.99 -3.67 5.93
N TYR A 37 2.50 -2.49 6.21
CA TYR A 37 3.69 -2.28 7.02
C TYR A 37 3.28 -2.00 8.48
N VAL A 38 3.90 -2.72 9.40
CA VAL A 38 3.75 -2.51 10.85
C VAL A 38 5.15 -2.27 11.42
N PRO A 39 5.37 -1.17 12.16
CA PRO A 39 6.70 -0.88 12.69
C PRO A 39 7.16 -1.88 13.76
N ALA A 40 8.47 -1.97 13.94
CA ALA A 40 9.08 -2.86 14.92
C ALA A 40 8.54 -2.60 16.34
N GLY A 41 8.25 -3.66 17.08
CA GLY A 41 7.78 -3.57 18.45
C GLY A 41 6.30 -3.23 18.61
N HIS A 42 5.54 -3.19 17.53
CA HIS A 42 4.11 -2.89 17.53
C HIS A 42 3.31 -4.01 16.87
N ASP A 43 2.07 -4.16 17.27
CA ASP A 43 1.12 -5.10 16.63
C ASP A 43 0.15 -4.40 15.68
N GLY A 44 0.29 -3.10 15.52
CA GLY A 44 -0.56 -2.29 14.67
C GLY A 44 -1.75 -1.66 15.37
N GLN A 45 -2.05 -2.07 16.61
CA GLN A 45 -3.17 -1.50 17.34
C GLN A 45 -2.83 -0.14 17.93
N GLY A 46 -3.77 0.79 17.86
CA GLY A 46 -3.61 2.12 18.42
C GLY A 46 -2.68 3.05 17.64
N LEU A 47 -2.20 2.63 16.47
CA LEU A 47 -1.35 3.46 15.62
C LEU A 47 -2.17 4.10 14.50
N PRO A 48 -1.77 5.31 14.05
CA PRO A 48 -2.38 5.91 12.86
C PRO A 48 -2.18 5.00 11.64
N LEU A 49 -3.15 4.99 10.74
CA LEU A 49 -3.08 4.29 9.46
C LEU A 49 -2.88 5.30 8.33
N LEU A 50 -1.83 5.11 7.56
CA LEU A 50 -1.62 5.83 6.31
C LEU A 50 -1.91 4.89 5.14
N VAL A 51 -2.57 5.40 4.11
CA VAL A 51 -2.82 4.66 2.86
C VAL A 51 -1.98 5.31 1.77
N ASP A 52 -1.08 4.53 1.16
CA ASP A 52 -0.18 5.01 0.12
C ASP A 52 -0.85 4.86 -1.25
N LEU A 53 -1.23 5.99 -1.85
CA LEU A 53 -1.85 6.05 -3.17
C LEU A 53 -0.80 6.49 -4.18
N VAL A 54 -0.35 5.54 -5.00
CA VAL A 54 0.68 5.81 -6.02
C VAL A 54 0.11 6.56 -7.21
N GLY A 55 1.01 7.08 -8.06
CA GLY A 55 0.63 7.75 -9.29
C GLY A 55 0.04 6.81 -10.34
N PHE A 56 -0.41 7.37 -11.45
CA PHE A 56 -1.15 6.66 -12.51
C PHE A 56 -0.39 5.46 -13.10
N THR A 57 0.94 5.49 -13.11
CA THR A 57 1.75 4.41 -13.70
C THR A 57 2.17 3.34 -12.70
N GLY A 58 1.72 3.43 -11.43
CA GLY A 58 2.17 2.52 -10.39
C GLY A 58 1.04 1.81 -9.66
N SER A 59 1.43 0.92 -8.77
CA SER A 59 0.56 0.31 -7.78
C SER A 59 1.24 0.38 -6.41
N GLY A 60 0.52 0.05 -5.32
CA GLY A 60 1.10 0.03 -3.99
C GLY A 60 2.35 -0.84 -3.90
N LEU A 61 2.42 -1.89 -4.71
CA LEU A 61 3.58 -2.78 -4.75
C LEU A 61 4.84 -2.11 -5.27
N SER A 62 4.72 -1.00 -6.02
CA SER A 62 5.88 -0.25 -6.52
C SER A 62 6.72 0.30 -5.38
N HIS A 63 6.10 0.64 -4.25
CA HIS A 63 6.79 1.23 -3.11
C HIS A 63 7.33 0.19 -2.14
N THR A 64 6.90 -1.07 -2.24
CA THR A 64 7.38 -2.16 -1.39
C THR A 64 8.45 -3.03 -2.06
N ASN A 65 8.65 -2.91 -3.37
CA ASN A 65 9.61 -3.70 -4.13
C ASN A 65 11.05 -3.36 -3.74
N TRP A 66 11.92 -4.38 -3.83
CA TRP A 66 13.35 -4.17 -3.64
C TRP A 66 13.89 -3.24 -4.74
N THR A 67 14.75 -2.29 -4.35
CA THR A 67 15.38 -1.35 -5.27
C THR A 67 16.87 -1.29 -4.97
N GLY A 68 17.70 -1.45 -6.00
CA GLY A 68 19.15 -1.33 -5.87
C GLY A 68 19.53 0.13 -5.58
N PHE A 69 20.47 0.33 -4.67
CA PHE A 69 21.04 1.63 -4.30
C PHE A 69 20.07 2.62 -3.66
N ARG A 70 18.81 2.25 -3.44
CA ARG A 70 17.82 3.11 -2.78
C ARG A 70 16.98 2.28 -1.82
N GLU A 71 16.48 2.96 -0.79
CA GLU A 71 15.50 2.37 0.12
C GLU A 71 14.16 2.26 -0.59
N ASN A 72 13.45 1.13 -0.40
CA ASN A 72 12.02 1.12 -0.67
C ASN A 72 11.30 1.85 0.47
N LEU A 73 9.99 2.02 0.39
CA LEU A 73 9.26 2.80 1.41
C LEU A 73 9.26 2.12 2.79
N PRO A 74 9.04 0.80 2.93
CA PRO A 74 9.17 0.14 4.23
C PRO A 74 10.56 0.31 4.87
N GLU A 75 11.63 0.23 4.09
CA GLU A 75 13.00 0.45 4.61
C GLU A 75 13.18 1.88 5.11
N ARG A 76 12.62 2.85 4.40
CA ARG A 76 12.65 4.25 4.81
C ARG A 76 11.86 4.46 6.09
N LEU A 77 10.70 3.83 6.22
CA LEU A 77 9.89 3.91 7.43
C LEU A 77 10.64 3.33 8.63
N ASP A 78 11.28 2.17 8.47
CA ASP A 78 12.11 1.58 9.51
C ASP A 78 13.18 2.56 10.00
N ARG A 79 13.86 3.22 9.08
CA ARG A 79 14.92 4.16 9.40
C ARG A 79 14.38 5.39 10.12
N LEU A 80 13.32 6.02 9.59
CA LEU A 80 12.77 7.25 10.17
C LEU A 80 12.15 7.01 11.54
N ILE A 81 11.45 5.91 11.72
CA ILE A 81 10.85 5.56 13.00
C ILE A 81 11.93 5.14 13.99
N GLY A 82 12.89 4.33 13.55
CA GLY A 82 13.97 3.86 14.40
C GLY A 82 14.92 4.96 14.86
N GLU A 83 15.09 5.99 14.03
CA GLU A 83 15.89 7.19 14.39
C GLU A 83 15.06 8.24 15.11
N GLN A 84 13.82 7.93 15.44
CA GLN A 84 12.89 8.85 16.14
C GLN A 84 12.63 10.16 15.39
N ARG A 85 12.68 10.11 14.06
CA ARG A 85 12.42 11.25 13.19
C ARG A 85 10.95 11.34 12.77
N MET A 86 10.18 10.29 13.01
CA MET A 86 8.72 10.28 12.84
C MET A 86 8.10 9.32 13.86
N PRO A 87 6.82 9.55 14.26
CA PRO A 87 6.13 8.61 15.14
C PRO A 87 5.81 7.30 14.42
N PRO A 88 5.61 6.19 15.17
CA PRO A 88 5.19 4.93 14.56
C PRO A 88 3.84 5.05 13.87
N VAL A 89 3.74 4.46 12.68
CA VAL A 89 2.49 4.42 11.90
C VAL A 89 2.37 3.06 11.20
N VAL A 90 1.14 2.64 10.92
CA VAL A 90 0.84 1.52 10.04
C VAL A 90 0.59 2.08 8.65
N VAL A 91 1.15 1.47 7.62
CA VAL A 91 0.97 1.93 6.23
C VAL A 91 0.41 0.81 5.39
N ALA A 92 -0.66 1.08 4.67
CA ALA A 92 -1.27 0.16 3.71
C ALA A 92 -0.88 0.57 2.29
N PHE A 93 -0.50 -0.42 1.47
CA PHE A 93 -0.08 -0.23 0.08
C PHE A 93 -1.03 -1.03 -0.82
N PRO A 94 -2.22 -0.50 -1.15
CA PRO A 94 -3.20 -1.24 -1.95
C PRO A 94 -2.78 -1.31 -3.42
N ASP A 95 -3.12 -2.43 -4.06
CA ASP A 95 -3.00 -2.58 -5.50
C ASP A 95 -4.26 -2.07 -6.17
N CYS A 96 -4.15 -0.94 -6.85
CA CYS A 96 -5.24 -0.31 -7.59
C CYS A 96 -4.93 -0.20 -9.09
N PHE A 97 -3.98 -1.00 -9.58
CA PHE A 97 -3.63 -0.97 -11.00
C PHE A 97 -4.72 -1.62 -11.84
N THR A 98 -5.08 -0.97 -12.96
CA THR A 98 -6.14 -1.42 -13.87
C THR A 98 -5.58 -1.82 -15.22
N ARG A 99 -6.44 -2.36 -16.10
CA ARG A 99 -6.06 -2.67 -17.47
C ARG A 99 -5.67 -1.43 -18.28
N LEU A 100 -6.11 -0.25 -17.86
CA LEU A 100 -5.76 1.02 -18.50
C LEU A 100 -4.56 1.71 -17.85
N GLY A 101 -3.96 1.10 -16.85
CA GLY A 101 -2.85 1.66 -16.10
C GLY A 101 -3.18 1.87 -14.64
N GLY A 102 -2.61 2.90 -14.03
CA GLY A 102 -2.88 3.23 -12.63
C GLY A 102 -4.29 3.77 -12.39
N ASN A 103 -4.48 4.50 -11.31
CA ASN A 103 -5.79 4.86 -10.84
C ASN A 103 -5.86 6.33 -10.46
N GLN A 104 -7.03 6.93 -10.65
CA GLN A 104 -7.35 8.27 -10.15
C GLN A 104 -8.20 8.20 -8.88
N TYR A 105 -8.52 6.98 -8.41
CA TYR A 105 -9.18 6.73 -7.13
C TYR A 105 -10.57 7.36 -7.03
N ILE A 106 -11.31 7.34 -8.15
CA ILE A 106 -12.70 7.80 -8.20
C ILE A 106 -13.61 6.66 -8.60
N ASN A 107 -14.91 6.78 -8.27
CA ASN A 107 -15.90 5.87 -8.80
C ASN A 107 -16.21 6.21 -10.25
N SER A 108 -16.22 5.19 -11.11
CA SER A 108 -16.48 5.36 -12.52
C SER A 108 -17.19 4.13 -13.06
N ALA A 109 -18.18 4.35 -13.90
CA ALA A 109 -18.89 3.24 -14.56
C ALA A 109 -17.96 2.49 -15.52
N SER A 110 -16.95 3.15 -16.09
CA SER A 110 -16.04 2.53 -17.04
C SER A 110 -14.84 1.83 -16.38
N THR A 111 -14.29 2.39 -15.30
CA THR A 111 -13.07 1.86 -14.66
C THR A 111 -13.30 1.15 -13.34
N GLY A 112 -14.48 1.33 -12.73
CA GLY A 112 -14.85 0.66 -11.49
C GLY A 112 -15.03 1.62 -10.31
N ALA A 113 -15.53 1.09 -9.20
CA ALA A 113 -15.83 1.86 -8.00
C ALA A 113 -14.63 1.91 -7.07
N TRP A 114 -13.54 2.53 -7.51
CA TRP A 114 -12.26 2.54 -6.81
C TRP A 114 -12.26 3.39 -5.54
N GLU A 115 -13.00 4.49 -5.53
CA GLU A 115 -13.17 5.27 -4.31
C GLU A 115 -13.83 4.43 -3.23
N ASP A 116 -14.91 3.69 -3.58
CA ASP A 116 -15.57 2.79 -2.64
C ASP A 116 -14.66 1.65 -2.20
N PHE A 117 -13.81 1.12 -3.10
CA PHE A 117 -12.82 0.11 -2.73
C PHE A 117 -11.90 0.61 -1.62
N LEU A 118 -11.43 1.85 -1.70
CA LEU A 118 -10.52 2.41 -0.71
C LEU A 118 -11.23 2.74 0.61
N LEU A 119 -12.49 3.16 0.56
CA LEU A 119 -13.23 3.66 1.73
C LEU A 119 -14.09 2.60 2.41
N HIS A 120 -14.45 1.55 1.70
CA HIS A 120 -15.35 0.51 2.17
C HIS A 120 -14.79 -0.87 1.83
#